data_747455aa8ea6a71999e1bdf271a0e4ab
#
_entry.id   747455aa8ea6a71999e1bdf271a0e4ab
#
_cell.length_a   1.000
_cell.length_b   1.000
_cell.length_c   1.000
_cell.angle_alpha   90.00
_cell.angle_beta   90.00
_cell.angle_gamma   90.00
#
_symmetry.space_group_name_H-M   'P 1'
#
loop_
_entity.id
_entity.type
_entity.pdbx_description
1 polymer ?
#
loop_
_entity_poly.entity_id
_entity_poly.type
_entity_poly.pdbx_seq_one_letter_code
_entity_poly.pdbx_strand_id
1 'polypeptide(L)'
;MILANDKGVWEVCQEGNLTVFAAPLKHRVTCFGYVIQEKQLPGKLDPNILKSKGIPPGPLYAKIKNGQTITAPDGSLIKPTDVLGSPRPGRKAVILGDTCDSSRIVDIASDADVVVHEATLENELMAQCIGHGHSTPGNYF
;
A
#
# COMPACT_ATOMS: atom_id res chain seq x y z
N MET A 1 -5.91 -21.84 7.71
CA MET A 1 -4.76 -21.40 8.53
C MET A 1 -3.92 -20.51 7.63
N ILE A 2 -3.61 -19.26 8.04
CA ILE A 2 -2.75 -18.34 7.29
C ILE A 2 -1.33 -18.57 7.80
N LEU A 3 -0.39 -18.85 6.88
CA LEU A 3 1.02 -19.06 7.21
C LEU A 3 1.82 -17.78 6.94
N ALA A 4 2.79 -17.50 7.81
CA ALA A 4 3.75 -16.44 7.56
C ALA A 4 4.69 -16.82 6.41
N ASN A 5 5.17 -15.81 5.69
CA ASN A 5 6.29 -15.98 4.76
C ASN A 5 7.63 -16.13 5.51
N ASP A 6 8.73 -16.32 4.77
CA ASP A 6 10.08 -16.51 5.33
C ASP A 6 10.57 -15.33 6.19
N LYS A 7 9.96 -14.14 6.05
CA LYS A 7 10.25 -12.94 6.85
C LYS A 7 9.36 -12.83 8.10
N GLY A 8 8.46 -13.78 8.33
CA GLY A 8 7.51 -13.75 9.44
C GLY A 8 6.36 -12.74 9.25
N VAL A 9 6.01 -12.44 8.00
CA VAL A 9 4.88 -11.58 7.62
C VAL A 9 3.73 -12.44 7.11
N TRP A 10 2.51 -12.12 7.53
CA TRP A 10 1.29 -12.76 7.06
C TRP A 10 0.55 -11.86 6.08
N GLU A 11 0.14 -12.41 4.94
CA GLU A 11 -0.93 -11.82 4.14
C GLU A 11 -2.26 -12.26 4.75
N VAL A 12 -2.90 -11.32 5.45
CA VAL A 12 -4.11 -11.61 6.25
C VAL A 12 -5.32 -11.80 5.35
N CYS A 13 -5.52 -10.86 4.42
CA CYS A 13 -6.61 -10.92 3.46
C CYS A 13 -6.32 -10.02 2.25
N GLN A 14 -7.04 -10.29 1.17
CA GLN A 14 -7.10 -9.44 -0.01
C GLN A 14 -8.57 -9.22 -0.38
N GLU A 15 -8.98 -7.98 -0.50
CA GLU A 15 -10.33 -7.60 -0.90
C GLU A 15 -10.30 -6.44 -1.90
N GLY A 16 -10.86 -6.68 -3.09
CA GLY A 16 -10.85 -5.72 -4.18
C GLY A 16 -9.42 -5.29 -4.58
N ASN A 17 -9.10 -4.04 -4.36
CA ASN A 17 -7.76 -3.47 -4.62
C ASN A 17 -6.89 -3.35 -3.36
N LEU A 18 -7.35 -3.83 -2.21
CA LEU A 18 -6.64 -3.77 -0.94
C LEU A 18 -6.02 -5.13 -0.59
N THR A 19 -4.83 -5.09 -0.03
CA THR A 19 -4.18 -6.23 0.62
C THR A 19 -3.79 -5.82 2.03
N VAL A 20 -4.05 -6.67 3.01
CA VAL A 20 -3.69 -6.45 4.40
C VAL A 20 -2.59 -7.43 4.79
N PHE A 21 -1.49 -6.89 5.30
CA PHE A 21 -0.40 -7.66 5.87
C PHE A 21 -0.33 -7.44 7.37
N ALA A 22 0.19 -8.43 8.08
CA ALA A 22 0.51 -8.34 9.51
C ALA A 22 1.96 -8.77 9.74
N ALA A 23 2.61 -8.11 10.70
CA ALA A 23 3.92 -8.51 11.20
C ALA A 23 3.94 -8.43 12.74
N PRO A 24 4.73 -9.28 13.41
CA PRO A 24 4.79 -9.28 14.86
C PRO A 24 5.54 -8.04 15.35
N LEU A 25 5.07 -7.49 16.44
CA LEU A 25 5.70 -6.38 17.16
C LEU A 25 6.25 -6.88 18.51
N LYS A 26 7.25 -6.18 19.03
CA LYS A 26 7.83 -6.51 20.33
C LYS A 26 7.05 -5.81 21.44
N HIS A 27 6.31 -6.61 22.18
CA HIS A 27 5.56 -6.18 23.36
C HIS A 27 5.55 -7.29 24.40
N ARG A 28 5.02 -7.04 25.61
CA ARG A 28 4.92 -8.03 26.72
C ARG A 28 3.98 -9.19 26.40
N VAL A 29 2.96 -8.92 25.60
CA VAL A 29 2.03 -9.92 25.05
C VAL A 29 2.15 -9.91 23.54
N THR A 30 1.62 -10.96 22.88
CA THR A 30 1.60 -11.04 21.42
C THR A 30 0.88 -9.83 20.84
N CYS A 31 1.58 -9.06 20.02
CA CYS A 31 1.07 -7.87 19.38
C CYS A 31 1.50 -7.83 17.91
N PHE A 32 0.70 -7.17 17.08
CA PHE A 32 0.91 -7.08 15.64
C PHE A 32 0.79 -5.64 15.15
N GLY A 33 1.56 -5.33 14.12
CA GLY A 33 1.33 -4.20 13.25
C GLY A 33 0.70 -4.66 11.94
N TYR A 34 -0.08 -3.79 11.33
CA TYR A 34 -0.79 -4.06 10.08
C TYR A 34 -0.40 -3.06 9.02
N VAL A 35 -0.20 -3.55 7.79
CA VAL A 35 -0.02 -2.73 6.60
C VAL A 35 -1.20 -2.96 5.68
N ILE A 36 -1.91 -1.89 5.36
CA ILE A 36 -3.02 -1.87 4.42
C ILE A 36 -2.51 -1.23 3.15
N GLN A 37 -2.40 -2.02 2.08
CA GLN A 37 -1.79 -1.62 0.81
C GLN A 37 -2.81 -1.67 -0.31
N GLU A 38 -3.01 -0.55 -1.01
CA GLU A 38 -3.73 -0.53 -2.29
C GLU A 38 -2.86 -1.11 -3.40
N LYS A 39 -3.46 -1.82 -4.34
CA LYS A 39 -2.81 -2.20 -5.60
C LYS A 39 -2.40 -0.96 -6.38
N GLN A 40 -1.34 -1.10 -7.16
CA GLN A 40 -0.92 -0.08 -8.10
C GLN A 40 -2.08 0.32 -9.03
N LEU A 41 -2.28 1.62 -9.19
CA LEU A 41 -3.31 2.18 -10.05
C LEU A 41 -2.75 2.39 -11.47
N PRO A 42 -3.58 2.22 -12.50
CA PRO A 42 -3.16 2.55 -13.86
C PRO A 42 -2.77 4.03 -13.96
N GLY A 43 -1.87 4.33 -14.86
CA GLY A 43 -1.46 5.68 -15.16
C GLY A 43 -2.63 6.56 -15.62
N LYS A 44 -2.43 7.87 -15.56
CA LYS A 44 -3.43 8.83 -16.04
C LYS A 44 -3.59 8.65 -17.56
N LEU A 45 -4.84 8.47 -18.01
CA LEU A 45 -5.16 8.36 -19.43
C LEU A 45 -5.06 9.74 -20.09
N ASP A 46 -4.39 9.82 -21.24
CA ASP A 46 -4.40 11.03 -22.09
C ASP A 46 -5.60 10.94 -23.07
N PRO A 47 -6.66 11.73 -22.84
CA PRO A 47 -7.84 11.70 -23.70
C PRO A 47 -7.58 12.30 -25.10
N ASN A 48 -6.53 13.11 -25.26
CA ASN A 48 -6.24 13.77 -26.54
C ASN A 48 -5.72 12.75 -27.55
N ILE A 49 -4.90 11.81 -27.12
CA ILE A 49 -4.44 10.71 -27.99
C ILE A 49 -5.61 9.87 -28.51
N LEU A 50 -6.57 9.52 -27.64
CA LEU A 50 -7.74 8.77 -28.04
C LEU A 50 -8.66 9.56 -28.97
N LYS A 51 -8.86 10.84 -28.69
CA LYS A 51 -9.66 11.75 -29.56
C LYS A 51 -9.03 11.89 -30.95
N SER A 52 -7.71 12.05 -31.05
CA SER A 52 -7.01 12.13 -32.35
C SER A 52 -7.12 10.85 -33.16
N LYS A 53 -7.39 9.72 -32.52
CA LYS A 53 -7.66 8.41 -33.14
C LYS A 53 -9.16 8.15 -33.38
N GLY A 54 -10.01 9.18 -33.25
CA GLY A 54 -11.45 9.09 -33.49
C GLY A 54 -12.22 8.35 -32.41
N ILE A 55 -11.67 8.19 -31.20
CA ILE A 55 -12.32 7.51 -30.07
C ILE A 55 -12.83 8.55 -29.08
N PRO A 56 -14.13 8.78 -29.01
CA PRO A 56 -14.74 9.67 -28.02
C PRO A 56 -14.73 9.05 -26.62
N PRO A 57 -14.87 9.88 -25.57
CA PRO A 57 -15.05 9.38 -24.20
C PRO A 57 -16.19 8.37 -24.10
N GLY A 58 -15.93 7.19 -23.51
CA GLY A 58 -16.91 6.13 -23.41
C GLY A 58 -16.33 4.81 -22.91
N PRO A 59 -17.05 3.69 -23.11
CA PRO A 59 -16.66 2.37 -22.57
C PRO A 59 -15.28 1.90 -22.98
N LEU A 60 -14.75 2.31 -24.14
CA LEU A 60 -13.40 1.96 -24.58
C LEU A 60 -12.31 2.53 -23.69
N TYR A 61 -12.56 3.69 -23.06
CA TYR A 61 -11.64 4.27 -22.08
C TYR A 61 -11.48 3.37 -20.84
N ALA A 62 -12.58 2.75 -20.39
CA ALA A 62 -12.53 1.80 -19.29
C ALA A 62 -11.75 0.53 -19.65
N LYS A 63 -11.96 0.00 -20.87
CA LYS A 63 -11.22 -1.17 -21.35
C LYS A 63 -9.72 -0.92 -21.34
N ILE A 64 -9.27 0.23 -21.85
CA ILE A 64 -7.85 0.56 -21.92
C ILE A 64 -7.25 0.76 -20.52
N LYS A 65 -7.98 1.40 -19.59
CA LYS A 65 -7.58 1.53 -18.19
C LYS A 65 -7.44 0.18 -17.48
N ASN A 66 -8.21 -0.82 -17.91
CA ASN A 66 -8.15 -2.19 -17.42
C ASN A 66 -7.10 -3.05 -18.14
N GLY A 67 -6.18 -2.42 -18.86
CA GLY A 67 -5.07 -3.12 -19.53
C GLY A 67 -5.40 -3.77 -20.86
N GLN A 68 -6.60 -3.55 -21.43
CA GLN A 68 -7.03 -4.14 -22.68
C GLN A 68 -6.61 -3.27 -23.88
N THR A 69 -6.08 -3.91 -24.94
CA THR A 69 -5.88 -3.27 -26.23
C THR A 69 -7.24 -3.06 -26.92
N ILE A 70 -7.43 -1.92 -27.53
CA ILE A 70 -8.65 -1.58 -28.28
C ILE A 70 -8.32 -1.33 -29.75
N THR A 71 -9.35 -1.41 -30.61
CA THR A 71 -9.21 -1.09 -32.04
C THR A 71 -9.86 0.26 -32.32
N ALA A 72 -9.13 1.15 -32.95
CA ALA A 72 -9.64 2.43 -33.41
C ALA A 72 -10.51 2.27 -34.68
N PRO A 73 -11.35 3.29 -35.05
CA PRO A 73 -12.18 3.24 -36.24
C PRO A 73 -11.40 3.03 -37.56
N ASP A 74 -10.13 3.46 -37.61
CA ASP A 74 -9.22 3.27 -38.74
C ASP A 74 -8.59 1.86 -38.81
N GLY A 75 -8.95 0.97 -37.86
CA GLY A 75 -8.39 -0.37 -37.73
C GLY A 75 -7.08 -0.45 -36.96
N SER A 76 -6.50 0.66 -36.54
CA SER A 76 -5.27 0.65 -35.74
C SER A 76 -5.51 0.10 -34.33
N LEU A 77 -4.54 -0.64 -33.80
CA LEU A 77 -4.56 -1.13 -32.42
C LEU A 77 -3.94 -0.09 -31.49
N ILE A 78 -4.62 0.18 -30.41
CA ILE A 78 -4.15 1.09 -29.34
C ILE A 78 -3.92 0.27 -28.08
N LYS A 79 -2.67 0.21 -27.65
CA LYS A 79 -2.29 -0.45 -26.40
C LYS A 79 -2.42 0.50 -25.21
N PRO A 80 -2.64 0.02 -23.98
CA PRO A 80 -2.62 0.84 -22.78
C PRO A 80 -1.36 1.71 -22.65
N THR A 81 -0.19 1.16 -23.01
CA THR A 81 1.09 1.86 -22.98
C THR A 81 1.17 3.10 -23.89
N ASP A 82 0.33 3.17 -24.89
CA ASP A 82 0.34 4.26 -25.88
C ASP A 82 -0.41 5.52 -25.36
N VAL A 83 -1.29 5.32 -24.37
CA VAL A 83 -2.24 6.34 -23.91
C VAL A 83 -2.32 6.50 -22.39
N LEU A 84 -1.73 5.59 -21.64
CA LEU A 84 -1.62 5.70 -20.18
C LEU A 84 -0.21 6.20 -19.82
N GLY A 85 -0.15 7.17 -18.93
CA GLY A 85 1.10 7.57 -18.29
C GLY A 85 1.65 6.46 -17.37
N SER A 86 2.73 6.76 -16.66
CA SER A 86 3.30 5.81 -15.69
C SER A 86 2.26 5.38 -14.65
N PRO A 87 2.24 4.11 -14.27
CA PRO A 87 1.39 3.63 -13.19
C PRO A 87 1.67 4.44 -11.92
N ARG A 88 0.64 4.62 -11.10
CA ARG A 88 0.74 5.32 -9.82
C ARG A 88 0.76 4.31 -8.68
N PRO A 89 1.62 4.49 -7.67
CA PRO A 89 1.58 3.64 -6.50
C PRO A 89 0.18 3.72 -5.86
N GLY A 90 -0.26 2.62 -5.29
CA GLY A 90 -1.42 2.60 -4.41
C GLY A 90 -1.07 3.26 -3.08
N ARG A 91 -2.06 3.71 -2.34
CA ARG A 91 -1.86 4.25 -0.99
C ARG A 91 -1.51 3.13 -0.02
N LYS A 92 -0.71 3.49 0.99
CA LYS A 92 -0.28 2.56 2.03
C LYS A 92 -0.48 3.19 3.40
N ALA A 93 -1.21 2.49 4.27
CA ALA A 93 -1.37 2.86 5.67
C ALA A 93 -0.77 1.78 6.56
N VAL A 94 -0.07 2.19 7.61
CA VAL A 94 0.51 1.33 8.63
C VAL A 94 -0.15 1.64 9.96
N ILE A 95 -0.63 0.61 10.65
CA ILE A 95 -1.25 0.73 11.96
C ILE A 95 -0.53 -0.23 12.89
N LEU A 96 0.17 0.30 13.87
CA LEU A 96 0.90 -0.49 14.84
C LEU A 96 0.07 -0.63 16.13
N GLY A 97 0.12 -1.81 16.71
CA GLY A 97 -0.30 -2.03 18.09
C GLY A 97 0.79 -1.60 19.06
N ASP A 98 0.59 -1.93 20.33
CA ASP A 98 1.55 -1.63 21.39
C ASP A 98 2.92 -2.26 21.11
N THR A 99 3.98 -1.48 21.21
CA THR A 99 5.33 -1.98 20.89
C THR A 99 6.44 -1.08 21.47
N CYS A 100 7.54 -1.70 21.84
CA CYS A 100 8.81 -1.00 22.11
C CYS A 100 9.82 -1.19 20.96
N ASP A 101 9.48 -1.96 19.92
CA ASP A 101 10.34 -2.21 18.78
C ASP A 101 9.49 -2.70 17.59
N SER A 102 9.39 -1.88 16.59
CA SER A 102 8.64 -2.11 15.35
C SER A 102 9.52 -2.52 14.15
N SER A 103 10.80 -2.84 14.39
CA SER A 103 11.77 -3.13 13.31
C SER A 103 11.33 -4.21 12.32
N ARG A 104 10.54 -5.19 12.77
CA ARG A 104 10.09 -6.30 11.91
C ARG A 104 9.06 -5.91 10.84
N ILE A 105 8.42 -4.75 10.99
CA ILE A 105 7.43 -4.29 10.00
C ILE A 105 8.03 -3.30 8.99
N VAL A 106 9.23 -2.78 9.23
CA VAL A 106 9.85 -1.69 8.45
C VAL A 106 9.89 -2.01 6.96
N ASP A 107 10.31 -3.22 6.58
CA ASP A 107 10.42 -3.63 5.17
C ASP A 107 9.09 -3.47 4.40
N ILE A 108 7.96 -3.85 5.03
CA ILE A 108 6.65 -3.78 4.39
C ILE A 108 5.97 -2.43 4.61
N ALA A 109 6.43 -1.66 5.59
CA ALA A 109 5.94 -0.32 5.93
C ALA A 109 6.60 0.80 5.11
N SER A 110 7.71 0.51 4.40
CA SER A 110 8.41 1.50 3.57
C SER A 110 7.47 2.21 2.60
N ASP A 111 7.67 3.51 2.42
CA ASP A 111 6.86 4.38 1.56
C ASP A 111 5.37 4.45 1.97
N ALA A 112 5.07 4.32 3.26
CA ALA A 112 3.73 4.50 3.76
C ALA A 112 3.27 5.96 3.67
N ASP A 113 2.03 6.18 3.23
CA ASP A 113 1.42 7.51 3.21
C ASP A 113 1.00 7.95 4.62
N VAL A 114 0.67 6.99 5.48
CA VAL A 114 0.26 7.23 6.87
C VAL A 114 0.81 6.12 7.77
N VAL A 115 1.36 6.50 8.91
CA VAL A 115 1.75 5.59 9.99
C VAL A 115 1.03 6.01 11.27
N VAL A 116 0.34 5.05 11.89
CA VAL A 116 -0.26 5.20 13.22
C VAL A 116 0.58 4.37 14.20
N HIS A 117 1.17 5.06 15.16
CA HIS A 117 2.04 4.46 16.17
C HIS A 117 1.60 4.92 17.57
N GLU A 118 1.72 4.05 18.57
CA GLU A 118 1.52 4.43 19.95
C GLU A 118 2.63 5.35 20.44
N ALA A 119 2.35 6.14 21.46
CA ALA A 119 3.30 6.95 22.20
C ALA A 119 2.81 7.06 23.65
N THR A 120 2.97 5.98 24.39
CA THR A 120 2.31 5.75 25.68
C THR A 120 2.85 6.64 26.78
N LEU A 121 4.15 6.91 26.79
CA LEU A 121 4.78 7.80 27.77
C LEU A 121 5.58 8.91 27.06
N GLU A 122 5.92 9.94 27.82
CA GLU A 122 6.78 11.05 27.39
C GLU A 122 8.23 10.60 27.20
N ASN A 123 9.01 11.34 26.40
CA ASN A 123 10.38 10.99 26.05
C ASN A 123 11.30 10.86 27.28
N GLU A 124 11.05 11.64 28.32
CA GLU A 124 11.79 11.64 29.59
C GLU A 124 11.66 10.30 30.33
N LEU A 125 10.61 9.54 30.05
CA LEU A 125 10.32 8.23 30.63
C LEU A 125 10.65 7.06 29.69
N MET A 126 11.48 7.27 28.66
CA MET A 126 11.79 6.29 27.62
C MET A 126 12.23 4.94 28.19
N ALA A 127 13.15 4.91 29.18
CA ALA A 127 13.63 3.66 29.74
C ALA A 127 12.51 2.85 30.41
N GLN A 128 11.59 3.52 31.12
CA GLN A 128 10.42 2.92 31.74
C GLN A 128 9.44 2.42 30.66
N CYS A 129 9.22 3.23 29.64
CA CYS A 129 8.32 2.94 28.52
C CYS A 129 8.74 1.64 27.80
N ILE A 130 10.01 1.55 27.41
CA ILE A 130 10.59 0.37 26.77
C ILE A 130 10.53 -0.85 27.70
N GLY A 131 10.82 -0.67 28.99
CA GLY A 131 10.73 -1.74 30.00
C GLY A 131 9.31 -2.32 30.13
N HIS A 132 8.29 -1.53 29.85
CA HIS A 132 6.89 -1.95 29.81
C HIS A 132 6.44 -2.44 28.43
N GLY A 133 7.31 -2.41 27.42
CA GLY A 133 7.01 -2.87 26.06
C GLY A 133 6.34 -1.82 25.17
N HIS A 134 6.45 -0.55 25.52
CA HIS A 134 5.81 0.58 24.84
C HIS A 134 6.83 1.56 24.24
N SER A 135 6.32 2.54 23.52
CA SER A 135 7.09 3.59 22.84
C SER A 135 6.78 4.98 23.38
N THR A 136 7.72 5.89 23.17
CA THR A 136 7.56 7.32 23.36
C THR A 136 7.53 8.03 22.00
N PRO A 137 7.14 9.33 21.93
CA PRO A 137 7.17 10.07 20.67
C PRO A 137 8.54 10.14 19.98
N GLY A 138 9.62 9.87 20.66
CA GLY A 138 10.98 9.94 20.15
C GLY A 138 11.60 8.61 19.71
N ASN A 139 10.94 7.47 19.89
CA ASN A 139 11.49 6.15 19.55
C ASN A 139 10.58 5.30 18.65
N TYR A 140 10.10 5.88 17.56
CA TYR A 140 9.42 5.15 16.51
C TYR A 140 10.38 4.97 15.31
N PHE A 141 10.49 3.73 14.78
CA PHE A 141 11.37 3.24 13.70
C PHE A 141 12.86 3.44 13.91
#